data_1f1aa181c813012f8b3665175b72b09d
#
_entry.id   1f1aa181c813012f8b3665175b72b09d
#
_cell.length_a   1.000
_cell.length_b   1.000
_cell.length_c   1.000
_cell.angle_alpha   90.00
_cell.angle_beta   90.00
_cell.angle_gamma   90.00
#
_symmetry.space_group_name_H-M   'P 1'
#
loop_
_entity.id
_entity.type
_entity.pdbx_description
1 polymer ?
#
loop_
_entity_poly.entity_id
_entity_poly.type
_entity_poly.pdbx_seq_one_letter_code
_entity_poly.pdbx_strand_id
1 'polypeptide(L)'
;MTTSGLRRRDLPKLLSYGWEYLSQDDCVVDDPAKLSLVLAVPTETPTLRREYGRCRVEPRPLGDGYVRLVGSCYTILVVLLDQVANAERDDFLRLFTHDRAKVKDQKALWWMHAWIRKARTMPELKQLEGFDDIVEGLIEALGVEELLRHVQPETLLAGLEPEQRLAGLEPEQVLEHYDAEQRLAGLDAEELKRLQAALDKRLKGP
;
A
#
# COMPACT_ATOMS: atom_id res chain seq x y z
N MET A 1 0.65 -7.40 14.68
CA MET A 1 0.81 -8.00 13.33
C MET A 1 -0.48 -8.70 12.96
N THR A 2 -1.40 -8.00 12.37
CA THR A 2 -2.63 -8.57 11.81
C THR A 2 -2.35 -8.86 10.34
N THR A 3 -1.90 -10.08 10.06
CA THR A 3 -1.95 -10.61 8.70
C THR A 3 -3.39 -10.48 8.22
N SER A 4 -3.62 -9.69 7.19
CA SER A 4 -4.91 -9.53 6.53
C SER A 4 -5.31 -10.87 5.89
N GLY A 5 -5.70 -11.81 6.78
CA GLY A 5 -6.28 -13.08 6.38
C GLY A 5 -7.68 -12.84 5.85
N LEU A 6 -8.11 -13.73 4.98
CA LEU A 6 -9.46 -13.76 4.43
C LEU A 6 -10.50 -13.52 5.56
N ARG A 7 -11.33 -12.49 5.40
CA ARG A 7 -12.36 -12.15 6.39
C ARG A 7 -13.54 -13.11 6.29
N ARG A 8 -14.23 -13.29 7.40
CA ARG A 8 -15.49 -14.02 7.41
C ARG A 8 -16.48 -13.30 6.48
N ARG A 9 -16.85 -13.87 5.37
CA ARG A 9 -17.79 -13.41 4.33
C ARG A 9 -17.17 -13.08 2.97
N ASP A 10 -15.87 -13.20 2.78
CA ASP A 10 -15.26 -12.89 1.48
C ASP A 10 -15.73 -13.85 0.38
N LEU A 11 -15.88 -15.15 0.68
CA LEU A 11 -16.44 -16.10 -0.28
C LEU A 11 -17.92 -15.83 -0.58
N PRO A 12 -18.83 -15.61 0.41
CA PRO A 12 -20.20 -15.16 0.12
C PRO A 12 -20.28 -13.87 -0.69
N LYS A 13 -19.36 -12.92 -0.42
CA LYS A 13 -19.28 -11.66 -1.15
C LYS A 13 -18.87 -11.87 -2.61
N LEU A 14 -17.87 -12.74 -2.86
CA LEU A 14 -17.51 -13.14 -4.22
C LEU A 14 -18.70 -13.73 -4.99
N LEU A 15 -19.47 -14.61 -4.34
CA LEU A 15 -20.68 -15.19 -4.94
C LEU A 15 -21.73 -14.12 -5.26
N SER A 16 -21.91 -13.12 -4.38
CA SER A 16 -22.86 -12.02 -4.62
C SER A 16 -22.45 -11.18 -5.82
N TYR A 17 -21.16 -10.93 -6.02
CA TYR A 17 -20.66 -10.23 -7.21
C TYR A 17 -20.97 -11.00 -8.50
N GLY A 18 -20.90 -12.33 -8.48
CA GLY A 18 -21.33 -13.16 -9.62
C GLY A 18 -22.79 -12.93 -9.99
N TRP A 19 -23.68 -12.88 -9.00
CA TRP A 19 -25.10 -12.59 -9.23
C TRP A 19 -25.36 -11.16 -9.69
N GLU A 20 -24.67 -10.19 -9.08
CA GLU A 20 -24.74 -8.79 -9.50
C GLU A 20 -24.32 -8.61 -10.96
N TYR A 21 -23.23 -9.26 -11.36
CA TYR A 21 -22.76 -9.25 -12.76
C TYR A 21 -23.81 -9.85 -13.71
N LEU A 22 -24.39 -11.02 -13.37
CA LEU A 22 -25.39 -11.69 -14.20
C LEU A 22 -26.73 -10.95 -14.27
N SER A 23 -26.99 -10.03 -13.33
CA SER A 23 -28.22 -9.21 -13.30
C SER A 23 -28.11 -7.91 -14.11
N GLN A 24 -26.94 -7.60 -14.69
CA GLN A 24 -26.77 -6.42 -15.53
C GLN A 24 -27.44 -6.62 -16.90
N ASP A 25 -28.06 -5.57 -17.41
CA ASP A 25 -28.80 -5.62 -18.68
C ASP A 25 -27.89 -5.89 -19.90
N ASP A 26 -26.60 -5.56 -19.80
CA ASP A 26 -25.58 -5.77 -20.83
C ASP A 26 -24.76 -7.06 -20.64
N CYS A 27 -25.17 -7.90 -19.69
CA CYS A 27 -24.48 -9.16 -19.44
C CYS A 27 -24.63 -10.13 -20.62
N VAL A 28 -23.49 -10.54 -21.20
CA VAL A 28 -23.45 -11.51 -22.30
C VAL A 28 -23.43 -12.97 -21.85
N VAL A 29 -23.39 -13.21 -20.53
CA VAL A 29 -23.38 -14.56 -19.94
C VAL A 29 -24.78 -14.91 -19.47
N ASP A 30 -25.39 -15.86 -20.14
CA ASP A 30 -26.76 -16.35 -19.90
C ASP A 30 -26.84 -17.54 -18.92
N ASP A 31 -25.71 -18.20 -18.68
CA ASP A 31 -25.61 -19.38 -17.82
C ASP A 31 -24.56 -19.15 -16.72
N PRO A 32 -24.95 -19.17 -15.44
CA PRO A 32 -24.00 -19.04 -14.32
C PRO A 32 -22.81 -20.02 -14.38
N ALA A 33 -23.00 -21.21 -14.96
CA ALA A 33 -21.92 -22.19 -15.08
C ALA A 33 -20.80 -21.75 -16.02
N LYS A 34 -21.07 -20.81 -16.93
CA LYS A 34 -20.08 -20.21 -17.83
C LYS A 34 -19.31 -19.09 -17.17
N LEU A 35 -19.76 -18.55 -16.03
CA LEU A 35 -19.07 -17.53 -15.26
C LEU A 35 -18.00 -18.17 -14.37
N SER A 36 -16.78 -17.71 -14.53
CA SER A 36 -15.66 -18.12 -13.68
C SER A 36 -15.34 -17.02 -12.66
N LEU A 37 -15.40 -17.36 -11.38
CA LEU A 37 -15.02 -16.50 -10.28
C LEU A 37 -13.65 -16.94 -9.75
N VAL A 38 -12.73 -15.99 -9.56
CA VAL A 38 -11.38 -16.29 -9.07
C VAL A 38 -11.20 -15.61 -7.71
N LEU A 39 -10.80 -16.41 -6.72
CA LEU A 39 -10.41 -15.95 -5.39
C LEU A 39 -8.90 -16.18 -5.19
N ALA A 40 -8.13 -15.11 -5.29
CA ALA A 40 -6.69 -15.17 -5.00
C ALA A 40 -6.45 -14.84 -3.52
N VAL A 41 -5.77 -15.74 -2.82
CA VAL A 41 -5.42 -15.58 -1.40
C VAL A 41 -3.99 -16.02 -1.16
N PRO A 42 -3.26 -15.43 -0.20
CA PRO A 42 -1.90 -15.85 0.08
C PRO A 42 -1.81 -17.34 0.42
N THR A 43 -2.64 -17.83 1.33
CA THR A 43 -2.68 -19.22 1.74
C THR A 43 -4.08 -19.67 2.14
N GLU A 44 -4.29 -21.00 2.23
CA GLU A 44 -5.54 -21.55 2.71
C GLU A 44 -5.64 -21.44 4.25
N THR A 45 -6.49 -20.55 4.73
CA THR A 45 -6.70 -20.31 6.16
C THR A 45 -7.81 -21.20 6.75
N PRO A 46 -7.83 -21.43 8.08
CA PRO A 46 -8.96 -22.09 8.74
C PRO A 46 -10.30 -21.36 8.55
N THR A 47 -10.26 -20.03 8.33
CA THR A 47 -11.44 -19.22 8.03
C THR A 47 -11.97 -19.57 6.64
N LEU A 48 -11.11 -19.65 5.63
CA LEU A 48 -11.49 -20.03 4.27
C LEU A 48 -12.12 -21.43 4.23
N ARG A 49 -11.52 -22.41 4.93
CA ARG A 49 -12.08 -23.77 5.04
C ARG A 49 -13.47 -23.78 5.65
N ARG A 50 -13.71 -22.96 6.69
CA ARG A 50 -15.06 -22.82 7.28
C ARG A 50 -16.06 -22.19 6.32
N GLU A 51 -15.62 -21.23 5.50
CA GLU A 51 -16.48 -20.60 4.49
C GLU A 51 -16.85 -21.61 3.37
N TYR A 52 -15.97 -22.54 3.00
CA TYR A 52 -16.34 -23.64 2.08
C TYR A 52 -17.54 -24.41 2.62
N GLY A 53 -17.51 -24.84 3.88
CA GLY A 53 -18.61 -25.54 4.50
C GLY A 53 -19.90 -24.71 4.57
N ARG A 54 -19.80 -23.41 4.88
CA ARG A 54 -20.96 -22.50 4.94
C ARG A 54 -21.62 -22.29 3.56
N CYS A 55 -20.81 -22.19 2.52
CA CYS A 55 -21.27 -22.03 1.14
C CYS A 55 -21.65 -23.38 0.50
N ARG A 56 -21.48 -24.49 1.21
CA ARG A 56 -21.73 -25.86 0.70
C ARG A 56 -20.94 -26.16 -0.57
N VAL A 57 -19.70 -25.70 -0.63
CA VAL A 57 -18.78 -26.00 -1.73
C VAL A 57 -17.64 -26.88 -1.23
N GLU A 58 -17.17 -27.78 -2.11
CA GLU A 58 -16.10 -28.73 -1.83
C GLU A 58 -14.83 -28.34 -2.57
N PRO A 59 -13.69 -28.19 -1.87
CA PRO A 59 -12.41 -27.91 -2.51
C PRO A 59 -11.87 -29.17 -3.22
N ARG A 60 -11.55 -29.04 -4.50
CA ARG A 60 -10.84 -30.05 -5.30
C ARG A 60 -9.51 -29.48 -5.76
N PRO A 61 -8.38 -29.93 -5.19
CA PRO A 61 -7.06 -29.51 -5.64
C PRO A 61 -6.84 -29.86 -7.11
N LEU A 62 -6.29 -28.88 -7.86
CA LEU A 62 -5.87 -29.07 -9.26
C LEU A 62 -4.34 -29.23 -9.41
N GLY A 63 -3.59 -28.96 -8.32
CA GLY A 63 -2.14 -28.94 -8.28
C GLY A 63 -1.58 -27.51 -8.20
N ASP A 64 -0.34 -27.38 -7.77
CA ASP A 64 0.46 -26.15 -7.78
C ASP A 64 -0.20 -24.91 -7.14
N GLY A 65 -1.07 -25.13 -6.14
CA GLY A 65 -1.77 -24.04 -5.46
C GLY A 65 -3.12 -23.66 -6.07
N TYR A 66 -3.58 -24.34 -7.11
CA TYR A 66 -4.90 -24.13 -7.71
C TYR A 66 -5.92 -25.10 -7.10
N VAL A 67 -7.05 -24.55 -6.67
CA VAL A 67 -8.16 -25.32 -6.07
C VAL A 67 -9.48 -24.94 -6.74
N ARG A 68 -10.19 -25.90 -7.30
CA ARG A 68 -11.55 -25.70 -7.82
C ARG A 68 -12.56 -25.96 -6.72
N LEU A 69 -13.54 -25.06 -6.53
CA LEU A 69 -14.66 -25.30 -5.64
C LEU A 69 -15.84 -25.89 -6.43
N VAL A 70 -16.31 -27.03 -5.99
CA VAL A 70 -17.44 -27.76 -6.61
C VAL A 70 -18.67 -27.63 -5.72
N GLY A 71 -19.86 -27.59 -6.31
CA GLY A 71 -21.14 -27.44 -5.59
C GLY A 71 -21.77 -26.05 -5.72
N SER A 72 -21.09 -25.11 -6.37
CA SER A 72 -21.65 -23.81 -6.76
C SER A 72 -22.27 -23.87 -8.16
N CYS A 73 -23.19 -22.92 -8.46
CA CYS A 73 -23.64 -22.66 -9.82
C CYS A 73 -22.56 -22.03 -10.71
N TYR A 74 -21.53 -21.42 -10.10
CA TYR A 74 -20.38 -20.84 -10.80
C TYR A 74 -19.21 -21.81 -10.87
N THR A 75 -18.33 -21.61 -11.84
CA THR A 75 -16.97 -22.14 -11.76
C THR A 75 -16.16 -21.25 -10.81
N ILE A 76 -15.75 -21.78 -9.65
CA ILE A 76 -14.93 -21.02 -8.69
C ILE A 76 -13.53 -21.63 -8.64
N LEU A 77 -12.53 -20.77 -8.88
CA LEU A 77 -11.12 -21.11 -8.77
C LEU A 77 -10.51 -20.35 -7.58
N VAL A 78 -9.93 -21.08 -6.64
CA VAL A 78 -9.10 -20.48 -5.56
C VAL A 78 -7.65 -20.63 -5.95
N VAL A 79 -6.91 -19.53 -5.89
CA VAL A 79 -5.48 -19.44 -6.20
C VAL A 79 -4.73 -19.18 -4.90
N LEU A 80 -3.97 -20.16 -4.43
CA LEU A 80 -3.13 -20.09 -3.25
C LEU A 80 -1.77 -19.51 -3.64
N LEU A 81 -1.63 -18.19 -3.53
CA LEU A 81 -0.52 -17.44 -4.11
C LEU A 81 0.85 -17.89 -3.60
N ASP A 82 0.98 -18.28 -2.31
CA ASP A 82 2.24 -18.77 -1.76
C ASP A 82 2.71 -20.05 -2.47
N GLN A 83 1.77 -20.93 -2.86
CA GLN A 83 2.08 -22.17 -3.55
C GLN A 83 2.37 -21.93 -5.04
N VAL A 84 1.50 -21.15 -5.71
CA VAL A 84 1.65 -20.84 -7.14
C VAL A 84 2.94 -20.07 -7.40
N ALA A 85 3.23 -19.02 -6.62
CA ALA A 85 4.45 -18.22 -6.78
C ALA A 85 5.73 -19.06 -6.59
N ASN A 86 5.69 -20.07 -5.74
CA ASN A 86 6.82 -20.99 -5.54
C ASN A 86 6.93 -22.02 -6.66
N ALA A 87 5.81 -22.59 -7.12
CA ALA A 87 5.79 -23.57 -8.20
C ALA A 87 6.23 -22.97 -9.54
N GLU A 88 5.69 -21.80 -9.86
CA GLU A 88 5.97 -21.07 -11.12
C GLU A 88 7.23 -20.21 -11.04
N ARG A 89 7.83 -20.03 -9.86
CA ARG A 89 8.97 -19.13 -9.59
C ARG A 89 8.69 -17.71 -10.05
N ASP A 90 7.45 -17.24 -9.83
CA ASP A 90 6.98 -15.94 -10.30
C ASP A 90 7.08 -14.90 -9.19
N ASP A 91 8.02 -13.97 -9.34
CA ASP A 91 8.25 -12.88 -8.41
C ASP A 91 7.11 -11.83 -8.43
N PHE A 92 6.33 -11.72 -9.52
CA PHE A 92 5.15 -10.87 -9.54
C PHE A 92 4.06 -11.40 -8.61
N LEU A 93 3.75 -12.69 -8.70
CA LEU A 93 2.81 -13.32 -7.79
C LEU A 93 3.30 -13.26 -6.34
N ARG A 94 4.63 -13.37 -6.15
CA ARG A 94 5.26 -13.29 -4.82
C ARG A 94 5.05 -11.96 -4.11
N LEU A 95 4.82 -10.86 -4.84
CA LEU A 95 4.45 -9.56 -4.25
C LEU A 95 3.18 -9.63 -3.39
N PHE A 96 2.28 -10.54 -3.69
CA PHE A 96 0.98 -10.73 -3.04
C PHE A 96 0.97 -11.89 -2.03
N THR A 97 2.13 -12.45 -1.71
CA THR A 97 2.31 -13.58 -0.80
C THR A 97 2.89 -13.15 0.55
N HIS A 98 3.00 -14.09 1.48
CA HIS A 98 3.75 -13.87 2.73
C HIS A 98 5.27 -13.75 2.51
N ASP A 99 5.76 -14.28 1.38
CA ASP A 99 7.18 -14.29 1.00
C ASP A 99 7.62 -13.08 0.16
N ARG A 100 6.84 -12.00 0.16
CA ARG A 100 7.10 -10.77 -0.62
C ARG A 100 8.49 -10.17 -0.39
N ALA A 101 9.04 -10.30 0.82
CA ALA A 101 10.42 -9.84 1.12
C ALA A 101 11.51 -10.60 0.33
N LYS A 102 11.17 -11.74 -0.29
CA LYS A 102 12.09 -12.53 -1.11
C LYS A 102 12.09 -12.13 -2.58
N VAL A 103 11.27 -11.18 -3.00
CA VAL A 103 11.21 -10.67 -4.37
C VAL A 103 12.53 -10.02 -4.73
N LYS A 104 13.15 -10.48 -5.83
CA LYS A 104 14.44 -9.99 -6.33
C LYS A 104 14.35 -9.45 -7.76
N ASP A 105 13.29 -9.80 -8.49
CA ASP A 105 13.09 -9.33 -9.86
C ASP A 105 12.90 -7.83 -9.90
N GLN A 106 13.79 -7.14 -10.62
CA GLN A 106 13.76 -5.66 -10.71
C GLN A 106 12.50 -5.14 -11.40
N LYS A 107 11.90 -5.91 -12.34
CA LYS A 107 10.67 -5.49 -13.01
C LYS A 107 9.47 -5.58 -12.07
N ALA A 108 9.41 -6.63 -11.25
CA ALA A 108 8.38 -6.77 -10.21
C ALA A 108 8.48 -5.63 -9.20
N LEU A 109 9.68 -5.31 -8.71
CA LEU A 109 9.92 -4.19 -7.81
C LEU A 109 9.57 -2.84 -8.46
N TRP A 110 9.99 -2.61 -9.70
CA TRP A 110 9.65 -1.39 -10.44
C TRP A 110 8.13 -1.23 -10.62
N TRP A 111 7.43 -2.31 -10.98
CA TRP A 111 5.98 -2.32 -11.12
C TRP A 111 5.30 -1.96 -9.79
N MET A 112 5.75 -2.53 -8.69
CA MET A 112 5.26 -2.25 -7.35
C MET A 112 5.42 -0.76 -6.99
N HIS A 113 6.59 -0.18 -7.24
CA HIS A 113 6.83 1.26 -7.05
C HIS A 113 5.91 2.12 -7.92
N ALA A 114 5.76 1.76 -9.20
CA ALA A 114 4.89 2.47 -10.12
C ALA A 114 3.42 2.40 -9.66
N TRP A 115 2.99 1.26 -9.14
CA TRP A 115 1.64 1.06 -8.63
C TRP A 115 1.37 1.88 -7.36
N ILE A 116 2.27 1.85 -6.38
CA ILE A 116 2.16 2.66 -5.15
C ILE A 116 2.03 4.15 -5.49
N ARG A 117 2.88 4.64 -6.39
CA ARG A 117 2.85 6.04 -6.82
C ARG A 117 1.51 6.38 -7.48
N LYS A 118 1.01 5.54 -8.38
CA LYS A 118 -0.27 5.73 -9.07
C LYS A 118 -1.45 5.63 -8.10
N ALA A 119 -1.45 4.68 -7.19
CA ALA A 119 -2.49 4.48 -6.20
C ALA A 119 -2.70 5.69 -5.29
N ARG A 120 -1.60 6.39 -4.94
CA ARG A 120 -1.68 7.64 -4.14
C ARG A 120 -2.39 8.79 -4.85
N THR A 121 -2.38 8.81 -6.19
CA THR A 121 -3.00 9.86 -7.01
C THR A 121 -4.42 9.55 -7.47
N MET A 122 -4.91 8.33 -7.26
CA MET A 122 -6.24 7.88 -7.66
C MET A 122 -7.19 7.78 -6.46
N PRO A 123 -8.12 8.74 -6.26
CA PRO A 123 -9.06 8.70 -5.15
C PRO A 123 -9.92 7.43 -5.12
N GLU A 124 -10.23 6.88 -6.31
CA GLU A 124 -11.07 5.69 -6.48
C GLU A 124 -10.41 4.45 -5.87
N LEU A 125 -9.09 4.33 -5.99
CA LEU A 125 -8.36 3.21 -5.41
C LEU A 125 -8.31 3.24 -3.87
N LYS A 126 -8.36 4.45 -3.28
CA LYS A 126 -8.41 4.61 -1.82
C LYS A 126 -9.72 4.12 -1.20
N GLN A 127 -10.77 4.01 -2.01
CA GLN A 127 -12.07 3.51 -1.58
C GLN A 127 -12.18 1.97 -1.65
N LEU A 128 -11.18 1.30 -2.25
CA LEU A 128 -11.16 -0.15 -2.30
C LEU A 128 -10.93 -0.73 -0.90
N GLU A 129 -11.75 -1.70 -0.55
CA GLU A 129 -11.60 -2.44 0.71
C GLU A 129 -10.24 -3.14 0.75
N GLY A 130 -9.48 -2.89 1.83
CA GLY A 130 -8.12 -3.43 1.99
C GLY A 130 -7.02 -2.65 1.25
N PHE A 131 -7.32 -1.48 0.68
CA PHE A 131 -6.32 -0.64 0.03
C PHE A 131 -5.16 -0.29 0.97
N ASP A 132 -5.47 0.16 2.19
CA ASP A 132 -4.46 0.53 3.18
C ASP A 132 -3.61 -0.67 3.60
N ASP A 133 -4.22 -1.85 3.78
CA ASP A 133 -3.51 -3.09 4.09
C ASP A 133 -2.52 -3.48 2.97
N ILE A 134 -2.91 -3.29 1.71
CA ILE A 134 -2.05 -3.55 0.55
C ILE A 134 -0.89 -2.55 0.52
N VAL A 135 -1.18 -1.26 0.70
CA VAL A 135 -0.15 -0.20 0.69
C VAL A 135 0.83 -0.40 1.83
N GLU A 136 0.35 -0.65 3.07
CA GLU A 136 1.19 -0.92 4.23
C GLU A 136 2.08 -2.14 4.00
N GLY A 137 1.50 -3.22 3.50
CA GLY A 137 2.25 -4.43 3.17
C GLY A 137 3.31 -4.23 2.09
N LEU A 138 3.08 -3.36 1.12
CA LEU A 138 4.06 -3.02 0.09
C LEU A 138 5.18 -2.12 0.66
N ILE A 139 4.84 -1.18 1.55
CA ILE A 139 5.81 -0.34 2.26
C ILE A 139 6.75 -1.20 3.13
N GLU A 140 6.18 -2.17 3.87
CA GLU A 140 6.98 -3.12 4.65
C GLU A 140 7.92 -3.97 3.80
N ALA A 141 7.46 -4.40 2.61
CA ALA A 141 8.24 -5.25 1.71
C ALA A 141 9.43 -4.51 1.09
N LEU A 142 9.25 -3.22 0.75
CA LEU A 142 10.29 -2.38 0.15
C LEU A 142 11.28 -1.84 1.17
N GLY A 143 10.84 -1.62 2.39
CA GLY A 143 11.55 -0.80 3.36
C GLY A 143 11.42 0.70 3.08
N VAL A 144 11.38 1.48 4.15
CA VAL A 144 11.21 2.95 4.07
C VAL A 144 12.38 3.62 3.31
N GLU A 145 13.60 3.12 3.49
CA GLU A 145 14.79 3.68 2.85
C GLU A 145 14.74 3.59 1.32
N GLU A 146 14.27 2.46 0.78
CA GLU A 146 14.15 2.29 -0.66
C GLU A 146 13.04 3.17 -1.24
N LEU A 147 11.93 3.34 -0.52
CA LEU A 147 10.87 4.26 -0.91
C LEU A 147 11.36 5.71 -0.95
N LEU A 148 12.14 6.13 0.03
CA LEU A 148 12.69 7.49 0.12
C LEU A 148 13.64 7.82 -1.04
N ARG A 149 14.40 6.84 -1.57
CA ARG A 149 15.28 7.03 -2.75
C ARG A 149 14.53 7.40 -4.02
N HIS A 150 13.26 6.99 -4.13
CA HIS A 150 12.44 7.19 -5.33
C HIS A 150 11.42 8.33 -5.19
N VAL A 151 11.35 8.97 -4.03
CA VAL A 151 10.49 10.15 -3.81
C VAL A 151 11.33 11.41 -3.96
N GLN A 152 10.89 12.34 -4.81
CA GLN A 152 11.54 13.63 -4.94
C GLN A 152 11.48 14.37 -3.59
N PRO A 153 12.61 14.92 -3.09
CA PRO A 153 12.65 15.63 -1.81
C PRO A 153 11.58 16.73 -1.71
N GLU A 154 11.31 17.44 -2.80
CA GLU A 154 10.32 18.50 -2.89
C GLU A 154 8.90 17.97 -2.59
N THR A 155 8.59 16.75 -3.06
CA THR A 155 7.29 16.10 -2.81
C THR A 155 7.12 15.72 -1.34
N LEU A 156 8.20 15.27 -0.70
CA LEU A 156 8.18 14.97 0.74
C LEU A 156 8.00 16.25 1.56
N LEU A 157 8.78 17.29 1.23
CA LEU A 157 8.71 18.57 1.92
C LEU A 157 7.35 19.26 1.75
N ALA A 158 6.72 19.15 0.57
CA ALA A 158 5.40 19.72 0.33
C ALA A 158 4.29 19.14 1.22
N GLY A 159 4.46 17.90 1.69
CA GLY A 159 3.52 17.24 2.58
C GLY A 159 3.77 17.49 4.08
N LEU A 160 4.81 18.22 4.44
CA LEU A 160 5.17 18.50 5.82
C LEU A 160 4.79 19.94 6.21
N GLU A 161 4.31 20.12 7.43
CA GLU A 161 4.13 21.45 8.02
C GLU A 161 5.49 22.14 8.23
N PRO A 162 5.53 23.51 8.25
CA PRO A 162 6.79 24.25 8.39
C PRO A 162 7.65 23.81 9.56
N GLU A 163 7.04 23.52 10.71
CA GLU A 163 7.72 23.07 11.92
C GLU A 163 8.35 21.67 11.72
N GLN A 164 7.67 20.80 10.98
CA GLN A 164 8.16 19.46 10.65
C GLN A 164 9.34 19.50 9.66
N ARG A 165 9.36 20.50 8.75
CA ARG A 165 10.48 20.71 7.81
C ARG A 165 11.75 21.14 8.50
N LEU A 166 11.62 21.86 9.62
CA LEU A 166 12.75 22.34 10.43
C LEU A 166 13.16 21.36 11.53
N ALA A 167 12.32 20.36 11.83
CA ALA A 167 12.60 19.38 12.85
C ALA A 167 13.89 18.60 12.55
N GLY A 168 14.83 18.60 13.47
CA GLY A 168 16.13 17.93 13.33
C GLY A 168 17.23 18.78 12.66
N LEU A 169 16.96 20.01 12.25
CA LEU A 169 17.96 20.96 11.81
C LEU A 169 18.40 21.84 12.98
N GLU A 170 19.71 22.00 13.17
CA GLU A 170 20.23 22.96 14.13
C GLU A 170 19.98 24.39 13.62
N PRO A 171 19.66 25.35 14.51
CA PRO A 171 19.37 26.74 14.11
C PRO A 171 20.46 27.37 13.24
N GLU A 172 21.74 27.04 13.54
CA GLU A 172 22.90 27.50 12.79
C GLU A 172 22.84 27.05 11.33
N GLN A 173 22.51 25.78 11.09
CA GLN A 173 22.39 25.21 9.74
C GLN A 173 21.33 25.90 8.91
N VAL A 174 20.19 26.24 9.53
CA VAL A 174 19.10 26.95 8.87
C VAL A 174 19.54 28.39 8.56
N LEU A 175 20.16 29.07 9.52
CA LEU A 175 20.57 30.46 9.39
C LEU A 175 21.72 30.69 8.39
N GLU A 176 22.58 29.70 8.15
CA GLU A 176 23.64 29.78 7.15
C GLU A 176 23.12 29.99 5.72
N HIS A 177 21.92 29.55 5.42
CA HIS A 177 21.29 29.68 4.10
C HIS A 177 20.63 31.04 3.84
N TYR A 178 20.57 31.92 4.87
CA TYR A 178 19.97 33.25 4.77
C TYR A 178 21.03 34.33 4.91
N ASP A 179 20.96 35.36 4.08
CA ASP A 179 21.76 36.54 4.24
C ASP A 179 21.29 37.42 5.43
N ALA A 180 22.06 38.45 5.79
CA ALA A 180 21.74 39.26 6.94
C ALA A 180 20.40 40.00 6.81
N GLU A 181 20.02 40.43 5.61
CA GLU A 181 18.76 41.12 5.35
C GLU A 181 17.58 40.15 5.47
N GLN A 182 17.72 38.96 4.91
CA GLN A 182 16.71 37.91 4.98
C GLN A 182 16.47 37.45 6.43
N ARG A 183 17.52 37.35 7.25
CA ARG A 183 17.41 37.01 8.68
C ARG A 183 16.65 38.06 9.47
N LEU A 184 16.71 39.32 9.06
CA LEU A 184 16.04 40.45 9.73
C LEU A 184 14.63 40.69 9.20
N ALA A 185 14.30 40.26 7.99
CA ALA A 185 13.03 40.57 7.31
C ALA A 185 11.76 40.06 8.02
N GLY A 186 11.90 39.03 8.88
CA GLY A 186 10.78 38.47 9.65
C GLY A 186 10.62 39.01 11.07
N LEU A 187 11.51 39.91 11.51
CA LEU A 187 11.55 40.41 12.90
C LEU A 187 10.75 41.69 13.05
N ASP A 188 10.01 41.78 14.15
CA ASP A 188 9.32 43.02 14.53
C ASP A 188 10.29 44.04 15.13
N ALA A 189 9.78 45.29 15.35
CA ALA A 189 10.58 46.40 15.87
C ALA A 189 11.13 46.13 17.28
N GLU A 190 10.45 45.34 18.09
CA GLU A 190 10.92 44.99 19.44
C GLU A 190 12.00 43.92 19.41
N GLU A 191 11.86 42.95 18.53
CA GLU A 191 12.85 41.90 18.32
C GLU A 191 14.16 42.48 17.75
N LEU A 192 14.07 43.41 16.79
CA LEU A 192 15.23 44.14 16.26
C LEU A 192 15.96 44.94 17.35
N LYS A 193 15.22 45.61 18.28
CA LYS A 193 15.85 46.28 19.43
C LYS A 193 16.56 45.31 20.38
N ARG A 194 15.98 44.16 20.65
CA ARG A 194 16.58 43.11 21.49
C ARG A 194 17.87 42.55 20.84
N LEU A 195 17.83 42.31 19.53
CA LEU A 195 19.00 41.87 18.77
C LEU A 195 20.12 42.95 18.80
N GLN A 196 19.77 44.21 18.59
CA GLN A 196 20.72 45.32 18.67
C GLN A 196 21.38 45.40 20.06
N ALA A 197 20.61 45.29 21.12
CA ALA A 197 21.11 45.31 22.50
C ALA A 197 22.04 44.10 22.78
N ALA A 198 21.71 42.90 22.22
CA ALA A 198 22.54 41.72 22.36
C ALA A 198 23.86 41.83 21.57
N LEU A 199 23.83 42.43 20.37
CA LEU A 199 25.02 42.71 19.55
C LEU A 199 25.92 43.73 20.25
N ASP A 200 25.37 44.83 20.76
CA ASP A 200 26.12 45.85 21.53
C ASP A 200 26.82 45.24 22.75
N LYS A 201 26.16 44.30 23.42
CA LYS A 201 26.77 43.59 24.54
C LYS A 201 27.91 42.68 24.12
N ARG A 202 27.80 42.01 22.99
CA ARG A 202 28.85 41.14 22.44
C ARG A 202 30.08 41.92 21.92
N LEU A 203 29.81 43.05 21.27
CA LEU A 203 30.90 43.91 20.69
C LEU A 203 31.69 44.66 21.75
N LYS A 204 31.06 44.98 22.93
CA LYS A 204 31.74 45.65 24.02
C LYS A 204 32.63 44.74 24.88
N GLY A 205 32.60 43.42 24.63
CA GLY A 205 33.41 42.44 25.34
C GLY A 205 33.11 42.36 26.87
N PRO A 206 33.58 41.30 27.55
CA PRO A 206 33.57 41.33 29.02
C PRO A 206 34.53 42.38 29.58
#